data_40544f44e0633227a3d62db01b04e23e
#
_entry.id   40544f44e0633227a3d62db01b04e23e
#
_cell.length_a   1.000
_cell.length_b   1.000
_cell.length_c   1.000
_cell.angle_alpha   90.00
_cell.angle_beta   90.00
_cell.angle_gamma   90.00
#
_symmetry.space_group_name_H-M   'P 1'
#
loop_
_entity.id
_entity.type
_entity.pdbx_description
1 polymer ?
#
loop_
_entity_poly.entity_id
_entity_poly.type
_entity_poly.pdbx_seq_one_letter_code
_entity_poly.pdbx_strand_id
1 'polypeptide(L)'
;VSIDDLPPATDEPAGAARTDAATSEFATEASDVAGIVGSPWSRALRLGVLGALLVLLGVTRGLPILIVILAIVVMVVLHEVGHYVAAKRAGMKVTEFFVGFGPVIWSTRRGETEFGLKAIPAGAYVRIIGMNNLEEVDPADEPRTYRQAPFRSRAGVAVAGSAMHFAIALVLLVVQFAIIGRADADRWTVAEVTPGSAAAAAGILPGDTVRSIDGRPVGSFLDFRSVVAATEPGSRDVVVERDGESLTIPVELSRRVKVIGTIGEDLDLLQTSGGVAVGATRPDGAVAASGVAEGDVVTAVNGRPVAGLDDVAAAAAAGVGGVVVLDTAAGERRIDLGSAVEVTPPSSFFGVGQAAVVETEAPHVAVGSAVSEFGRTVGLSVAGVGQFLWPPNLLEFVTTPARSADRAEAPTTAEQ
;
A
#
# COMPACT_ATOMS: atom_id res chain seq x y z
N VAL A 1 7.11 47.42 70.67
CA VAL A 1 8.33 47.43 69.88
C VAL A 1 7.98 48.12 68.59
N SER A 2 8.56 49.30 68.36
CA SER A 2 8.29 50.19 67.23
C SER A 2 9.06 49.71 66.01
N ILE A 3 8.43 49.93 64.82
CA ILE A 3 8.91 49.47 63.50
C ILE A 3 10.17 50.24 63.03
N ASP A 4 10.67 51.21 63.85
CA ASP A 4 11.74 52.13 63.45
C ASP A 4 13.16 51.63 63.77
N ASP A 5 13.35 50.39 64.27
CA ASP A 5 14.67 49.89 64.72
C ASP A 5 15.27 48.80 63.81
N LEU A 6 14.97 48.80 62.51
CA LEU A 6 15.61 47.91 61.53
C LEU A 6 16.74 48.67 60.80
N PRO A 7 17.97 48.11 60.76
CA PRO A 7 19.06 48.72 59.99
C PRO A 7 18.78 48.68 58.47
N PRO A 8 19.30 49.63 57.69
CA PRO A 8 19.09 49.74 56.29
C PRO A 8 19.69 48.54 55.60
N ALA A 9 18.89 47.92 54.64
CA ALA A 9 19.33 46.88 53.77
C ALA A 9 20.47 47.38 52.88
N THR A 10 21.60 46.73 52.95
CA THR A 10 22.71 46.97 51.99
C THR A 10 22.38 46.31 50.72
N ASP A 11 22.07 47.09 49.68
CA ASP A 11 22.00 46.68 48.28
C ASP A 11 23.40 46.28 47.82
N GLU A 12 23.70 45.00 47.82
CA GLU A 12 24.77 44.42 46.99
C GLU A 12 24.18 43.71 45.81
N PRO A 13 24.53 44.04 44.54
CA PRO A 13 24.09 43.34 43.35
C PRO A 13 24.95 42.11 43.12
N ALA A 14 24.81 41.08 43.95
CA ALA A 14 25.54 39.79 43.78
C ALA A 14 24.88 38.80 42.80
N GLY A 15 23.76 39.18 42.18
CA GLY A 15 23.03 38.33 41.27
C GLY A 15 23.40 38.50 39.78
N ALA A 16 23.85 39.68 39.37
CA ALA A 16 24.08 39.98 37.95
C ALA A 16 25.36 39.34 37.37
N ALA A 17 26.43 39.27 38.19
CA ALA A 17 27.72 38.72 37.71
C ALA A 17 27.75 37.21 37.51
N ARG A 18 26.86 36.43 38.13
CA ARG A 18 26.77 34.97 37.95
C ARG A 18 25.94 34.57 36.76
N THR A 19 24.94 35.37 36.36
CA THR A 19 24.11 35.14 35.17
C THR A 19 24.88 35.45 33.90
N ASP A 20 25.73 36.48 33.90
CA ASP A 20 26.51 36.89 32.74
C ASP A 20 27.65 35.89 32.41
N ALA A 21 28.27 35.28 33.43
CA ALA A 21 29.30 34.27 33.25
C ALA A 21 28.73 32.95 32.68
N ALA A 22 27.58 32.50 33.18
CA ALA A 22 26.92 31.29 32.67
C ALA A 22 26.40 31.48 31.25
N THR A 23 25.83 32.65 30.94
CA THR A 23 25.38 32.96 29.57
C THR A 23 26.53 33.11 28.57
N SER A 24 27.69 33.61 29.04
CA SER A 24 28.89 33.72 28.19
C SER A 24 29.56 32.35 27.94
N GLU A 25 29.57 31.46 28.89
CA GLU A 25 30.08 30.09 28.72
C GLU A 25 29.20 29.29 27.74
N PHE A 26 27.87 29.31 27.88
CA PHE A 26 26.95 28.68 26.90
C PHE A 26 27.04 29.31 25.50
N ALA A 27 27.25 30.61 25.39
CA ALA A 27 27.43 31.28 24.11
C ALA A 27 28.77 30.91 23.47
N THR A 28 29.83 30.71 24.24
CA THR A 28 31.16 30.32 23.76
C THR A 28 31.17 28.84 23.32
N GLU A 29 30.58 27.92 24.11
CA GLU A 29 30.41 26.54 23.70
C GLU A 29 29.54 26.41 22.45
N ALA A 30 28.45 27.18 22.32
CA ALA A 30 27.62 27.21 21.13
C ALA A 30 28.37 27.74 19.90
N SER A 31 29.28 28.71 20.08
CA SER A 31 30.09 29.24 18.97
C SER A 31 31.20 28.26 18.53
N ASP A 32 31.79 27.52 19.44
CA ASP A 32 32.83 26.53 19.17
C ASP A 32 32.24 25.30 18.48
N VAL A 33 31.04 24.84 18.89
CA VAL A 33 30.29 23.78 18.21
C VAL A 33 29.84 24.25 16.82
N ALA A 34 29.43 25.50 16.66
CA ALA A 34 29.06 26.06 15.33
C ALA A 34 30.28 26.13 14.39
N GLY A 35 31.47 26.43 14.88
CA GLY A 35 32.71 26.46 14.10
C GLY A 35 33.13 25.07 13.60
N ILE A 36 32.99 24.04 14.42
CA ILE A 36 33.29 22.63 14.06
C ILE A 36 32.24 22.09 13.06
N VAL A 37 30.99 22.50 13.20
CA VAL A 37 29.86 22.07 12.36
C VAL A 37 29.91 22.70 10.95
N GLY A 38 30.54 23.86 10.81
CA GLY A 38 30.56 24.66 9.57
C GLY A 38 31.72 24.40 8.58
N SER A 39 32.71 23.57 8.94
CA SER A 39 33.86 23.36 8.07
C SER A 39 33.49 22.66 6.75
N PRO A 40 34.14 22.99 5.62
CA PRO A 40 33.88 22.33 4.32
C PRO A 40 34.07 20.80 4.40
N TRP A 41 35.02 20.34 5.18
CA TRP A 41 35.30 18.92 5.37
C TRP A 41 34.19 18.19 6.14
N SER A 42 33.62 18.79 7.16
CA SER A 42 32.50 18.19 7.90
C SER A 42 31.24 18.11 7.06
N ARG A 43 31.01 19.08 6.16
CA ARG A 43 29.91 19.06 5.19
C ARG A 43 30.08 17.95 4.15
N ALA A 44 31.27 17.83 3.56
CA ALA A 44 31.59 16.78 2.60
C ALA A 44 31.46 15.38 3.22
N LEU A 45 31.93 15.20 4.45
CA LEU A 45 31.80 13.93 5.19
C LEU A 45 30.34 13.57 5.42
N ARG A 46 29.49 14.49 5.86
CA ARG A 46 28.05 14.26 6.10
C ARG A 46 27.31 13.91 4.81
N LEU A 47 27.58 14.61 3.72
CA LEU A 47 27.04 14.28 2.40
C LEU A 47 27.52 12.90 1.93
N GLY A 48 28.80 12.58 2.15
CA GLY A 48 29.36 11.26 1.84
C GLY A 48 28.69 10.13 2.63
N VAL A 49 28.50 10.35 3.95
CA VAL A 49 27.81 9.36 4.81
C VAL A 49 26.35 9.19 4.38
N LEU A 50 25.63 10.27 4.10
CA LEU A 50 24.25 10.21 3.62
C LEU A 50 24.18 9.46 2.27
N GLY A 51 25.05 9.78 1.32
CA GLY A 51 25.15 9.10 0.05
C GLY A 51 25.47 7.61 0.20
N ALA A 52 26.43 7.27 1.07
CA ALA A 52 26.79 5.88 1.35
C ALA A 52 25.62 5.09 1.98
N LEU A 53 24.85 5.71 2.88
CA LEU A 53 23.66 5.10 3.47
C LEU A 53 22.57 4.84 2.43
N LEU A 54 22.34 5.78 1.50
CA LEU A 54 21.37 5.60 0.41
C LEU A 54 21.81 4.49 -0.56
N VAL A 55 23.11 4.44 -0.91
CA VAL A 55 23.67 3.35 -1.72
C VAL A 55 23.55 2.01 -1.01
N LEU A 56 23.92 1.94 0.26
CA LEU A 56 23.77 0.74 1.08
C LEU A 56 22.33 0.25 1.13
N LEU A 57 21.40 1.16 1.35
CA LEU A 57 19.97 0.86 1.34
C LEU A 57 19.52 0.29 -0.01
N GLY A 58 19.91 0.92 -1.13
CA GLY A 58 19.58 0.44 -2.48
C GLY A 58 20.17 -0.93 -2.79
N VAL A 59 21.40 -1.20 -2.33
CA VAL A 59 22.06 -2.50 -2.54
C VAL A 59 21.46 -3.60 -1.66
N THR A 60 21.16 -3.31 -0.38
CA THR A 60 20.72 -4.32 0.58
C THR A 60 19.22 -4.61 0.53
N ARG A 61 18.40 -3.60 0.22
CA ARG A 61 16.92 -3.70 0.22
C ARG A 61 16.30 -3.57 -1.16
N GLY A 62 17.10 -3.28 -2.16
CA GLY A 62 16.67 -3.11 -3.54
C GLY A 62 16.19 -1.70 -3.89
N LEU A 63 16.25 -1.40 -5.17
CA LEU A 63 15.85 -0.11 -5.75
C LEU A 63 14.39 0.31 -5.41
N PRO A 64 13.38 -0.60 -5.37
CA PRO A 64 12.01 -0.20 -5.04
C PRO A 64 11.87 0.47 -3.68
N ILE A 65 12.53 -0.05 -2.64
CA ILE A 65 12.47 0.54 -1.29
C ILE A 65 13.13 1.91 -1.26
N LEU A 66 14.26 2.08 -1.95
CA LEU A 66 14.91 3.38 -2.08
C LEU A 66 13.99 4.41 -2.75
N ILE A 67 13.31 4.02 -3.85
CA ILE A 67 12.36 4.89 -4.56
C ILE A 67 11.23 5.30 -3.61
N VAL A 68 10.65 4.37 -2.85
CA VAL A 68 9.57 4.68 -1.90
C VAL A 68 10.04 5.67 -0.83
N ILE A 69 11.22 5.47 -0.25
CA ILE A 69 11.75 6.39 0.77
C ILE A 69 11.99 7.79 0.18
N LEU A 70 12.58 7.87 -1.01
CA LEU A 70 12.80 9.17 -1.68
C LEU A 70 11.47 9.84 -2.04
N ALA A 71 10.48 9.08 -2.49
CA ALA A 71 9.13 9.61 -2.77
C ALA A 71 8.49 10.19 -1.50
N ILE A 72 8.60 9.51 -0.35
CA ILE A 72 8.11 10.02 0.94
C ILE A 72 8.83 11.32 1.31
N VAL A 73 10.15 11.39 1.17
CA VAL A 73 10.91 12.62 1.46
C VAL A 73 10.44 13.76 0.57
N VAL A 74 10.29 13.52 -0.75
CA VAL A 74 9.77 14.52 -1.69
C VAL A 74 8.36 14.97 -1.30
N MET A 75 7.49 14.04 -0.93
CA MET A 75 6.12 14.32 -0.50
C MET A 75 6.10 15.24 0.74
N VAL A 76 6.95 14.97 1.73
CA VAL A 76 7.07 15.81 2.94
C VAL A 76 7.62 17.19 2.59
N VAL A 77 8.64 17.27 1.74
CA VAL A 77 9.18 18.56 1.28
C VAL A 77 8.10 19.40 0.57
N LEU A 78 7.33 18.77 -0.31
CA LEU A 78 6.23 19.45 -1.02
C LEU A 78 5.10 19.87 -0.07
N HIS A 79 4.84 19.11 1.00
CA HIS A 79 3.93 19.52 2.07
C HIS A 79 4.38 20.85 2.71
N GLU A 80 5.66 20.95 3.09
CA GLU A 80 6.24 22.16 3.67
C GLU A 80 6.27 23.32 2.66
N VAL A 81 6.47 23.04 1.36
CA VAL A 81 6.31 24.04 0.29
C VAL A 81 4.90 24.62 0.30
N GLY A 82 3.87 23.81 0.55
CA GLY A 82 2.50 24.28 0.72
C GLY A 82 2.38 25.34 1.81
N HIS A 83 2.88 25.04 3.00
CA HIS A 83 2.90 25.99 4.13
C HIS A 83 3.71 27.25 3.80
N TYR A 84 4.89 27.09 3.22
CA TYR A 84 5.75 28.20 2.80
C TYR A 84 5.02 29.16 1.83
N VAL A 85 4.43 28.61 0.76
CA VAL A 85 3.73 29.39 -0.25
C VAL A 85 2.52 30.10 0.34
N ALA A 86 1.73 29.43 1.16
CA ALA A 86 0.56 30.01 1.81
C ALA A 86 0.96 31.15 2.77
N ALA A 87 1.98 30.96 3.61
CA ALA A 87 2.48 31.96 4.53
C ALA A 87 3.02 33.21 3.78
N LYS A 88 3.82 32.99 2.73
CA LYS A 88 4.35 34.10 1.91
C LYS A 88 3.24 34.87 1.19
N ARG A 89 2.22 34.18 0.64
CA ARG A 89 1.05 34.85 0.02
C ARG A 89 0.22 35.64 1.03
N ALA A 90 0.19 35.17 2.28
CA ALA A 90 -0.48 35.88 3.38
C ALA A 90 0.34 37.03 3.97
N GLY A 91 1.54 37.35 3.45
CA GLY A 91 2.42 38.41 3.93
C GLY A 91 3.19 38.07 5.21
N MET A 92 3.12 36.82 5.68
CA MET A 92 3.84 36.40 6.88
C MET A 92 5.34 36.29 6.60
N LYS A 93 6.16 36.56 7.62
CA LYS A 93 7.61 36.40 7.52
C LYS A 93 7.97 34.94 7.79
N VAL A 94 8.66 34.32 6.83
CA VAL A 94 9.20 32.98 6.92
C VAL A 94 10.71 33.08 7.03
N THR A 95 11.29 32.61 8.11
CA THR A 95 12.72 32.74 8.40
C THR A 95 13.52 31.54 7.94
N GLU A 96 12.95 30.33 8.02
CA GLU A 96 13.65 29.10 7.70
C GLU A 96 12.79 28.15 6.87
N PHE A 97 13.43 27.48 5.92
CA PHE A 97 12.92 26.33 5.19
C PHE A 97 14.03 25.27 5.12
N PHE A 98 13.92 24.21 5.89
CA PHE A 98 14.94 23.17 5.91
C PHE A 98 14.37 21.79 5.62
N VAL A 99 15.14 21.01 4.87
CA VAL A 99 14.93 19.58 4.71
C VAL A 99 15.83 18.85 5.70
N GLY A 100 15.24 18.00 6.53
CA GLY A 100 15.93 17.26 7.58
C GLY A 100 16.01 18.01 8.91
N PHE A 101 16.64 17.34 9.87
CA PHE A 101 16.87 17.83 11.23
C PHE A 101 18.36 17.72 11.61
N GLY A 102 18.74 18.27 12.75
CA GLY A 102 20.10 18.23 13.26
C GLY A 102 21.02 19.29 12.62
N PRO A 103 22.34 19.05 12.56
CA PRO A 103 23.30 20.03 12.08
C PRO A 103 23.14 20.34 10.59
N VAL A 104 23.33 21.62 10.24
CA VAL A 104 23.23 22.10 8.85
C VAL A 104 24.37 21.52 8.00
N ILE A 105 24.04 20.90 6.87
CA ILE A 105 25.00 20.48 5.84
C ILE A 105 25.25 21.61 4.87
N TRP A 106 24.15 22.21 4.39
CA TRP A 106 24.19 23.29 3.42
C TRP A 106 23.01 24.24 3.65
N SER A 107 23.24 25.54 3.51
CA SER A 107 22.17 26.54 3.50
C SER A 107 22.49 27.70 2.55
N THR A 108 21.45 28.37 2.11
CA THR A 108 21.51 29.59 1.33
C THR A 108 20.37 30.51 1.73
N ARG A 109 20.64 31.82 1.82
CA ARG A 109 19.63 32.82 2.14
C ARG A 109 19.10 33.47 0.86
N ARG A 110 17.78 33.46 0.70
CA ARG A 110 17.09 34.18 -0.37
C ARG A 110 16.04 35.12 0.24
N GLY A 111 16.35 36.43 0.16
CA GLY A 111 15.55 37.41 0.87
C GLY A 111 15.62 37.23 2.39
N GLU A 112 14.48 37.07 3.03
CA GLU A 112 14.35 36.91 4.47
C GLU A 112 14.35 35.43 4.92
N THR A 113 14.32 34.47 3.98
CA THR A 113 14.25 33.04 4.26
C THR A 113 15.59 32.36 4.03
N GLU A 114 16.05 31.57 4.99
CA GLU A 114 17.17 30.65 4.85
C GLU A 114 16.66 29.28 4.44
N PHE A 115 17.14 28.79 3.28
CA PHE A 115 16.86 27.45 2.76
C PHE A 115 18.05 26.54 2.97
N GLY A 116 17.81 25.29 3.37
CA GLY A 116 18.94 24.40 3.57
C GLY A 116 18.58 22.93 3.75
N LEU A 117 19.67 22.15 3.87
CA LEU A 117 19.64 20.71 4.13
C LEU A 117 20.36 20.43 5.44
N LYS A 118 19.73 19.60 6.28
CA LYS A 118 20.27 19.11 7.55
C LYS A 118 20.65 17.63 7.46
N ALA A 119 21.44 17.17 8.44
CA ALA A 119 22.12 15.88 8.37
C ALA A 119 21.17 14.66 8.48
N ILE A 120 20.03 14.81 9.11
CA ILE A 120 19.08 13.71 9.34
C ILE A 120 17.87 13.93 8.42
N PRO A 121 17.71 13.17 7.31
CA PRO A 121 16.65 13.38 6.31
C PRO A 121 15.30 12.80 6.77
N ALA A 122 14.92 13.00 8.02
CA ALA A 122 13.71 12.45 8.62
C ALA A 122 12.51 13.39 8.55
N GLY A 123 12.48 14.30 7.54
CA GLY A 123 11.39 15.25 7.36
C GLY A 123 11.84 16.58 6.78
N ALA A 124 10.99 17.59 6.91
CA ALA A 124 11.28 18.97 6.57
C ALA A 124 10.53 19.90 7.54
N TYR A 125 10.85 21.18 7.55
CA TYR A 125 10.08 22.16 8.30
C TYR A 125 10.18 23.57 7.73
N VAL A 126 9.14 24.34 7.99
CA VAL A 126 9.05 25.77 7.69
C VAL A 126 8.89 26.54 9.00
N ARG A 127 9.72 27.56 9.23
CA ARG A 127 9.59 28.44 10.39
C ARG A 127 8.91 29.74 10.00
N ILE A 128 7.67 29.87 10.42
CA ILE A 128 6.86 31.09 10.31
C ILE A 128 6.91 31.76 11.68
N ILE A 129 7.34 33.04 11.75
CA ILE A 129 7.44 33.74 13.03
C ILE A 129 6.08 33.91 13.71
N GLY A 130 6.07 33.86 15.03
CA GLY A 130 4.87 34.08 15.85
C GLY A 130 3.83 32.98 15.76
N MET A 131 4.21 31.73 15.41
CA MET A 131 3.33 30.56 15.54
C MET A 131 3.10 30.18 17.00
N ASN A 132 4.11 30.40 17.85
CA ASN A 132 3.98 30.25 19.29
C ASN A 132 3.77 31.63 19.90
N ASN A 133 2.78 31.78 20.80
CA ASN A 133 2.50 33.03 21.49
C ASN A 133 3.60 33.45 22.46
N LEU A 134 4.48 32.54 22.86
CA LEU A 134 5.64 32.78 23.72
C LEU A 134 6.90 33.16 22.92
N GLU A 135 6.85 33.14 21.60
CA GLU A 135 8.00 33.53 20.77
C GLU A 135 8.20 35.05 20.81
N GLU A 136 9.38 35.47 21.27
CA GLU A 136 9.80 36.87 21.19
C GLU A 136 10.14 37.21 19.73
N VAL A 137 9.49 38.23 19.18
CA VAL A 137 9.65 38.68 17.81
C VAL A 137 10.02 40.16 17.86
N ASP A 138 10.93 40.57 16.95
CA ASP A 138 11.25 41.97 16.75
C ASP A 138 9.95 42.78 16.55
N PRO A 139 9.75 43.88 17.29
CA PRO A 139 8.58 44.75 17.16
C PRO A 139 8.32 45.19 15.70
N ALA A 140 9.36 45.35 14.90
CA ALA A 140 9.24 45.68 13.47
C ALA A 140 8.64 44.56 12.63
N ASP A 141 8.81 43.29 13.05
CA ASP A 141 8.30 42.11 12.36
C ASP A 141 6.94 41.65 12.94
N GLU A 142 6.52 42.14 14.10
CA GLU A 142 5.26 41.72 14.75
C GLU A 142 4.02 41.78 13.83
N PRO A 143 3.83 42.80 12.97
CA PRO A 143 2.70 42.82 12.06
C PRO A 143 2.68 41.70 11.03
N ARG A 144 3.82 41.01 10.84
CA ARG A 144 4.03 39.94 9.87
C ARG A 144 4.07 38.54 10.52
N THR A 145 3.69 38.47 11.80
CA THR A 145 3.61 37.20 12.52
C THR A 145 2.37 36.41 12.16
N TYR A 146 2.42 35.07 12.34
CA TYR A 146 1.26 34.20 12.20
C TYR A 146 0.10 34.60 13.12
N ARG A 147 0.39 34.97 14.38
CA ARG A 147 -0.60 35.34 15.38
C ARG A 147 -1.37 36.64 15.05
N GLN A 148 -0.74 37.57 14.33
CA GLN A 148 -1.39 38.83 13.90
C GLN A 148 -2.20 38.68 12.59
N ALA A 149 -1.98 37.59 11.87
CA ALA A 149 -2.67 37.36 10.61
C ALA A 149 -4.16 37.04 10.83
N PRO A 150 -5.04 37.49 9.92
CA PRO A 150 -6.48 37.19 9.99
C PRO A 150 -6.74 35.68 9.94
N PHE A 151 -7.86 35.25 10.55
CA PHE A 151 -8.21 33.83 10.68
C PHE A 151 -8.15 33.08 9.35
N ARG A 152 -8.65 33.68 8.25
CA ARG A 152 -8.63 33.06 6.90
C ARG A 152 -7.20 32.72 6.44
N SER A 153 -6.25 33.62 6.67
CA SER A 153 -4.85 33.41 6.33
C SER A 153 -4.22 32.32 7.18
N ARG A 154 -4.48 32.32 8.50
CA ARG A 154 -4.03 31.27 9.42
C ARG A 154 -4.60 29.90 9.05
N ALA A 155 -5.91 29.83 8.78
CA ALA A 155 -6.57 28.61 8.33
C ALA A 155 -6.00 28.13 6.97
N GLY A 156 -5.75 29.06 6.03
CA GLY A 156 -5.12 28.76 4.76
C GLY A 156 -3.73 28.14 4.92
N VAL A 157 -2.90 28.70 5.80
CA VAL A 157 -1.59 28.12 6.11
C VAL A 157 -1.77 26.75 6.77
N ALA A 158 -2.68 26.60 7.74
CA ALA A 158 -2.87 25.32 8.43
C ALA A 158 -3.25 24.16 7.49
N VAL A 159 -4.08 24.42 6.48
CA VAL A 159 -4.51 23.36 5.53
C VAL A 159 -3.61 23.22 4.31
N ALA A 160 -2.67 24.16 4.09
CA ALA A 160 -1.86 24.22 2.87
C ALA A 160 -1.01 22.98 2.62
N GLY A 161 -0.46 22.37 3.68
CA GLY A 161 0.29 21.13 3.57
C GLY A 161 -0.57 19.98 3.06
N SER A 162 -1.75 19.78 3.64
CA SER A 162 -2.70 18.76 3.20
C SER A 162 -3.22 19.03 1.78
N ALA A 163 -3.49 20.31 1.45
CA ALA A 163 -3.88 20.70 0.09
C ALA A 163 -2.81 20.36 -0.95
N MET A 164 -1.52 20.47 -0.57
CA MET A 164 -0.41 20.07 -1.44
C MET A 164 -0.43 18.56 -1.72
N HIS A 165 -0.74 17.71 -0.72
CA HIS A 165 -0.88 16.27 -0.94
C HIS A 165 -2.00 15.97 -1.94
N PHE A 166 -3.14 16.64 -1.86
CA PHE A 166 -4.21 16.50 -2.84
C PHE A 166 -3.80 16.93 -4.24
N ALA A 167 -3.04 18.03 -4.35
CA ALA A 167 -2.50 18.47 -5.64
C ALA A 167 -1.52 17.45 -6.23
N ILE A 168 -0.63 16.87 -5.40
CA ILE A 168 0.31 15.81 -5.81
C ILE A 168 -0.47 14.58 -6.29
N ALA A 169 -1.48 14.14 -5.52
CA ALA A 169 -2.31 12.99 -5.89
C ALA A 169 -2.99 13.19 -7.25
N LEU A 170 -3.54 14.38 -7.49
CA LEU A 170 -4.16 14.71 -8.77
C LEU A 170 -3.15 14.67 -9.92
N VAL A 171 -1.96 15.26 -9.74
CA VAL A 171 -0.88 15.22 -10.75
C VAL A 171 -0.45 13.78 -11.03
N LEU A 172 -0.29 12.95 -9.99
CA LEU A 172 0.09 11.56 -10.15
C LEU A 172 -0.99 10.75 -10.88
N LEU A 173 -2.28 11.02 -10.63
CA LEU A 173 -3.38 10.38 -11.39
C LEU A 173 -3.36 10.79 -12.87
N VAL A 174 -3.09 12.06 -13.17
CA VAL A 174 -2.95 12.51 -14.58
C VAL A 174 -1.78 11.79 -15.26
N VAL A 175 -0.63 11.73 -14.60
CA VAL A 175 0.55 10.99 -15.10
C VAL A 175 0.22 9.51 -15.27
N GLN A 176 -0.46 8.90 -14.29
CA GLN A 176 -0.91 7.51 -14.35
C GLN A 176 -1.75 7.26 -15.61
N PHE A 177 -2.79 8.04 -15.84
CA PHE A 177 -3.72 7.80 -16.95
C PHE A 177 -3.12 8.16 -18.31
N ALA A 178 -2.30 9.21 -18.39
CA ALA A 178 -1.71 9.66 -19.65
C ALA A 178 -0.49 8.84 -20.10
N ILE A 179 0.28 8.27 -19.16
CA ILE A 179 1.58 7.63 -19.46
C ILE A 179 1.56 6.13 -19.16
N ILE A 180 1.06 5.73 -17.98
CA ILE A 180 1.04 4.32 -17.58
C ILE A 180 -0.22 3.65 -18.12
N GLY A 181 -1.35 4.35 -18.10
CA GLY A 181 -2.66 3.89 -18.50
C GLY A 181 -3.54 3.45 -17.34
N ARG A 182 -4.76 3.12 -17.68
CA ARG A 182 -5.77 2.58 -16.78
C ARG A 182 -6.19 1.20 -17.25
N ALA A 183 -6.33 0.26 -16.32
CA ALA A 183 -6.90 -1.04 -16.61
C ALA A 183 -8.37 -0.87 -17.06
N ASP A 184 -8.70 -1.40 -18.22
CA ASP A 184 -10.09 -1.50 -18.67
C ASP A 184 -10.76 -2.64 -17.91
N ALA A 185 -11.83 -2.34 -17.19
CA ALA A 185 -12.55 -3.33 -16.39
C ALA A 185 -13.31 -4.36 -17.27
N ASP A 186 -13.66 -3.95 -18.49
CA ASP A 186 -14.46 -4.74 -19.41
C ASP A 186 -13.61 -5.50 -20.46
N ARG A 187 -12.28 -5.31 -20.40
CA ARG A 187 -11.33 -5.93 -21.32
C ARG A 187 -10.20 -6.61 -20.57
N TRP A 188 -10.01 -7.86 -20.89
CA TRP A 188 -8.93 -8.67 -20.31
C TRP A 188 -8.43 -9.68 -21.35
N THR A 189 -7.21 -10.14 -21.16
CA THR A 189 -6.62 -11.22 -21.94
C THR A 189 -6.15 -12.33 -21.01
N VAL A 190 -5.94 -13.51 -21.54
CA VAL A 190 -5.32 -14.62 -20.83
C VAL A 190 -3.86 -14.23 -20.53
N ALA A 191 -3.50 -14.14 -19.25
CA ALA A 191 -2.12 -13.89 -18.82
C ALA A 191 -1.31 -15.17 -18.79
N GLU A 192 -1.90 -16.20 -18.21
CA GLU A 192 -1.31 -17.51 -18.02
C GLU A 192 -2.36 -18.59 -18.17
N VAL A 193 -1.92 -19.77 -18.56
CA VAL A 193 -2.75 -20.96 -18.67
C VAL A 193 -2.19 -21.99 -17.67
N THR A 194 -3.05 -22.44 -16.75
CA THR A 194 -2.68 -23.44 -15.75
C THR A 194 -2.38 -24.76 -16.46
N PRO A 195 -1.18 -25.34 -16.29
CA PRO A 195 -0.87 -26.65 -16.84
C PRO A 195 -1.90 -27.70 -16.42
N GLY A 196 -2.16 -28.69 -17.28
CA GLY A 196 -3.15 -29.74 -17.02
C GLY A 196 -4.61 -29.29 -16.97
N SER A 197 -4.91 -28.00 -17.16
CA SER A 197 -6.28 -27.48 -17.17
C SER A 197 -7.01 -27.72 -18.49
N ALA A 198 -8.32 -27.51 -18.46
CA ALA A 198 -9.17 -27.55 -19.65
C ALA A 198 -8.69 -26.58 -20.75
N ALA A 199 -8.27 -25.37 -20.36
CA ALA A 199 -7.72 -24.37 -21.25
C ALA A 199 -6.40 -24.84 -21.89
N ALA A 200 -5.50 -25.45 -21.11
CA ALA A 200 -4.24 -25.99 -21.62
C ALA A 200 -4.48 -27.12 -22.63
N ALA A 201 -5.35 -28.07 -22.28
CA ALA A 201 -5.69 -29.20 -23.17
C ALA A 201 -6.35 -28.75 -24.48
N ALA A 202 -7.11 -27.66 -24.44
CA ALA A 202 -7.77 -27.08 -25.60
C ALA A 202 -6.86 -26.17 -26.46
N GLY A 203 -5.62 -25.87 -26.00
CA GLY A 203 -4.69 -25.01 -26.72
C GLY A 203 -5.03 -23.52 -26.64
N ILE A 204 -5.66 -23.09 -25.55
CA ILE A 204 -5.76 -21.66 -25.18
C ILE A 204 -4.36 -21.15 -24.86
N LEU A 205 -4.05 -19.93 -25.28
CA LEU A 205 -2.71 -19.35 -25.16
C LEU A 205 -2.75 -18.02 -24.39
N PRO A 206 -1.64 -17.65 -23.74
CA PRO A 206 -1.46 -16.28 -23.25
C PRO A 206 -1.63 -15.27 -24.39
N GLY A 207 -2.38 -14.20 -24.14
CA GLY A 207 -2.76 -13.19 -25.13
C GLY A 207 -4.16 -13.39 -25.72
N ASP A 208 -4.74 -14.58 -25.62
CA ASP A 208 -6.14 -14.82 -26.06
C ASP A 208 -7.13 -13.97 -25.27
N THR A 209 -8.20 -13.53 -25.93
CA THR A 209 -9.35 -12.91 -25.26
C THR A 209 -10.57 -13.83 -25.39
N VAL A 210 -11.11 -14.31 -24.28
CA VAL A 210 -12.35 -15.11 -24.33
C VAL A 210 -13.54 -14.19 -24.56
N ARG A 211 -14.31 -14.46 -25.60
CA ARG A 211 -15.48 -13.66 -26.02
C ARG A 211 -16.82 -14.30 -25.67
N SER A 212 -16.90 -15.60 -25.69
CA SER A 212 -18.11 -16.32 -25.26
C SER A 212 -17.82 -17.77 -24.87
N ILE A 213 -18.70 -18.35 -24.07
CA ILE A 213 -18.75 -19.78 -23.72
C ILE A 213 -20.17 -20.27 -24.01
N ASP A 214 -20.33 -21.29 -24.90
CA ASP A 214 -21.63 -21.79 -25.37
C ASP A 214 -22.57 -20.67 -25.83
N GLY A 215 -22.05 -19.68 -26.54
CA GLY A 215 -22.81 -18.54 -27.04
C GLY A 215 -23.14 -17.49 -25.95
N ARG A 216 -22.84 -17.71 -24.69
CA ARG A 216 -22.96 -16.70 -23.61
C ARG A 216 -21.82 -15.71 -23.71
N PRO A 217 -22.07 -14.42 -23.91
CA PRO A 217 -21.03 -13.43 -24.06
C PRO A 217 -20.26 -13.25 -22.75
N VAL A 218 -18.96 -12.97 -22.87
CA VAL A 218 -18.04 -12.68 -21.78
C VAL A 218 -17.41 -11.31 -22.04
N GLY A 219 -17.65 -10.35 -21.18
CA GLY A 219 -17.00 -9.03 -21.20
C GLY A 219 -15.82 -8.99 -20.25
N SER A 220 -16.10 -8.84 -18.98
CA SER A 220 -15.08 -8.77 -17.92
C SER A 220 -14.60 -10.17 -17.50
N PHE A 221 -13.45 -10.21 -16.78
CA PHE A 221 -12.99 -11.45 -16.15
C PHE A 221 -13.95 -11.96 -15.06
N LEU A 222 -14.68 -11.05 -14.42
CA LEU A 222 -15.71 -11.44 -13.45
C LEU A 222 -16.88 -12.14 -14.14
N ASP A 223 -17.33 -11.63 -15.29
CA ASP A 223 -18.35 -12.30 -16.12
C ASP A 223 -17.85 -13.67 -16.56
N PHE A 224 -16.62 -13.76 -17.06
CA PHE A 224 -16.00 -15.02 -17.42
C PHE A 224 -16.06 -16.04 -16.27
N ARG A 225 -15.64 -15.64 -15.08
CA ARG A 225 -15.70 -16.52 -13.90
C ARG A 225 -17.11 -16.96 -13.57
N SER A 226 -18.07 -16.04 -13.63
CA SER A 226 -19.48 -16.34 -13.35
C SER A 226 -20.08 -17.28 -14.40
N VAL A 227 -19.77 -17.07 -15.67
CA VAL A 227 -20.22 -17.96 -16.78
C VAL A 227 -19.61 -19.35 -16.63
N VAL A 228 -18.29 -19.45 -16.35
CA VAL A 228 -17.63 -20.75 -16.11
C VAL A 228 -18.27 -21.47 -14.93
N ALA A 229 -18.49 -20.78 -13.81
CA ALA A 229 -19.09 -21.37 -12.61
C ALA A 229 -20.53 -21.88 -12.83
N ALA A 230 -21.28 -21.21 -13.72
CA ALA A 230 -22.66 -21.57 -14.08
C ALA A 230 -22.76 -22.57 -15.25
N THR A 231 -21.63 -22.93 -15.87
CA THR A 231 -21.60 -23.87 -17.00
C THR A 231 -21.33 -25.29 -16.49
N GLU A 232 -22.19 -26.23 -16.91
CA GLU A 232 -22.00 -27.63 -16.57
C GLU A 232 -20.70 -28.18 -17.17
N PRO A 233 -20.02 -29.12 -16.51
CA PRO A 233 -18.84 -29.80 -17.04
C PRO A 233 -19.12 -30.49 -18.40
N GLY A 234 -18.06 -30.75 -19.18
CA GLY A 234 -18.13 -31.39 -20.48
C GLY A 234 -17.62 -30.45 -21.59
N SER A 235 -17.78 -30.92 -22.83
CA SER A 235 -17.32 -30.18 -24.01
C SER A 235 -18.17 -28.93 -24.23
N ARG A 236 -17.50 -27.78 -24.33
CA ARG A 236 -18.10 -26.44 -24.47
C ARG A 236 -17.41 -25.68 -25.58
N ASP A 237 -18.21 -25.03 -26.43
CA ASP A 237 -17.67 -24.17 -27.48
C ASP A 237 -17.26 -22.84 -26.91
N VAL A 238 -15.94 -22.57 -26.90
CA VAL A 238 -15.36 -21.31 -26.42
C VAL A 238 -14.88 -20.50 -27.62
N VAL A 239 -15.40 -19.28 -27.74
CA VAL A 239 -14.94 -18.34 -28.76
C VAL A 239 -13.86 -17.50 -28.16
N VAL A 240 -12.67 -17.55 -28.74
CA VAL A 240 -11.53 -16.69 -28.37
C VAL A 240 -11.15 -15.80 -29.55
N GLU A 241 -10.63 -14.62 -29.22
CA GLU A 241 -9.97 -13.75 -30.19
C GLU A 241 -8.45 -13.88 -29.96
N ARG A 242 -7.74 -14.29 -31.03
CA ARG A 242 -6.29 -14.45 -31.07
C ARG A 242 -5.76 -13.69 -32.29
N ASP A 243 -4.85 -12.76 -32.10
CA ASP A 243 -4.25 -11.96 -33.19
C ASP A 243 -5.28 -11.23 -34.06
N GLY A 244 -6.45 -10.88 -33.53
CA GLY A 244 -7.55 -10.23 -34.21
C GLY A 244 -8.48 -11.19 -34.98
N GLU A 245 -8.22 -12.50 -34.94
CA GLU A 245 -9.09 -13.54 -35.54
C GLU A 245 -9.95 -14.20 -34.45
N SER A 246 -11.21 -14.48 -34.79
CA SER A 246 -12.15 -15.19 -33.92
C SER A 246 -12.07 -16.68 -34.15
N LEU A 247 -11.70 -17.44 -33.15
CA LEU A 247 -11.54 -18.88 -33.17
C LEU A 247 -12.57 -19.54 -32.23
N THR A 248 -13.27 -20.57 -32.72
CA THR A 248 -14.10 -21.41 -31.85
C THR A 248 -13.31 -22.66 -31.48
N ILE A 249 -13.08 -22.87 -30.19
CA ILE A 249 -12.27 -23.94 -29.65
C ILE A 249 -13.17 -24.80 -28.75
N PRO A 250 -13.32 -26.10 -28.98
CA PRO A 250 -14.00 -26.99 -28.04
C PRO A 250 -13.10 -27.19 -26.81
N VAL A 251 -13.63 -26.84 -25.65
CA VAL A 251 -12.95 -26.95 -24.35
C VAL A 251 -13.69 -27.94 -23.48
N GLU A 252 -13.03 -28.98 -23.02
CA GLU A 252 -13.57 -29.94 -22.05
C GLU A 252 -13.49 -29.37 -20.65
N LEU A 253 -14.57 -28.71 -20.19
CA LEU A 253 -14.61 -28.14 -18.84
C LEU A 253 -14.58 -29.26 -17.80
N SER A 254 -13.61 -29.16 -16.91
CA SER A 254 -13.48 -30.04 -15.75
C SER A 254 -14.07 -29.40 -14.49
N ARG A 255 -14.35 -30.23 -13.47
CA ARG A 255 -14.67 -29.76 -12.12
C ARG A 255 -13.41 -29.72 -11.27
N ARG A 256 -13.41 -28.85 -10.28
CA ARG A 256 -12.33 -28.67 -9.30
C ARG A 256 -12.84 -28.58 -7.89
N VAL A 257 -12.08 -29.15 -6.95
CA VAL A 257 -12.19 -28.92 -5.51
C VAL A 257 -10.87 -28.38 -5.02
N LYS A 258 -10.90 -27.35 -4.18
CA LYS A 258 -9.74 -26.89 -3.43
C LYS A 258 -9.86 -27.25 -1.98
N VAL A 259 -8.78 -27.77 -1.41
CA VAL A 259 -8.60 -27.95 0.03
C VAL A 259 -7.62 -26.88 0.50
N ILE A 260 -8.15 -25.85 1.14
CA ILE A 260 -7.44 -24.64 1.54
C ILE A 260 -6.94 -24.83 2.97
N GLY A 261 -5.64 -24.65 3.16
CA GLY A 261 -5.00 -24.74 4.47
C GLY A 261 -4.83 -23.39 5.16
N THR A 262 -4.60 -23.43 6.46
CA THR A 262 -4.37 -22.21 7.28
C THR A 262 -2.99 -21.59 7.10
N ILE A 263 -2.04 -22.27 6.45
CA ILE A 263 -0.69 -21.76 6.16
C ILE A 263 -0.59 -21.01 4.82
N GLY A 264 -1.73 -20.73 4.15
CA GLY A 264 -1.75 -20.07 2.84
C GLY A 264 -1.40 -21.01 1.68
N GLU A 265 -1.46 -22.30 1.89
CA GLU A 265 -1.28 -23.35 0.89
C GLU A 265 -2.62 -24.02 0.60
N ASP A 266 -2.85 -24.36 -0.66
CA ASP A 266 -4.02 -25.09 -1.10
C ASP A 266 -3.63 -26.31 -1.96
N LEU A 267 -4.40 -27.39 -1.76
CA LEU A 267 -4.34 -28.58 -2.59
C LEU A 267 -5.47 -28.48 -3.62
N ASP A 268 -5.12 -28.47 -4.89
CA ASP A 268 -6.04 -28.43 -6.01
C ASP A 268 -6.29 -29.84 -6.54
N LEU A 269 -7.55 -30.26 -6.65
CA LEU A 269 -7.94 -31.58 -7.15
C LEU A 269 -8.94 -31.42 -8.29
N LEU A 270 -8.64 -32.03 -9.42
CA LEU A 270 -9.39 -31.92 -10.67
C LEU A 270 -10.08 -33.24 -11.00
N GLN A 271 -11.29 -33.16 -11.55
CA GLN A 271 -11.93 -34.30 -12.18
C GLN A 271 -11.39 -34.48 -13.60
N THR A 272 -10.80 -35.62 -13.89
CA THR A 272 -10.31 -35.99 -15.20
C THR A 272 -11.08 -37.20 -15.73
N SER A 273 -10.87 -37.56 -16.98
CA SER A 273 -11.41 -38.81 -17.56
C SER A 273 -10.84 -40.07 -16.88
N GLY A 274 -9.68 -39.97 -16.25
CA GLY A 274 -9.03 -41.03 -15.47
C GLY A 274 -9.38 -41.08 -13.98
N GLY A 275 -10.29 -40.24 -13.53
CA GLY A 275 -10.63 -40.10 -12.11
C GLY A 275 -10.24 -38.74 -11.53
N VAL A 276 -9.94 -38.68 -10.23
CA VAL A 276 -9.47 -37.47 -9.57
C VAL A 276 -7.96 -37.38 -9.72
N ALA A 277 -7.45 -36.21 -10.10
CA ALA A 277 -6.01 -35.97 -10.21
C ALA A 277 -5.63 -34.66 -9.47
N VAL A 278 -4.37 -34.59 -9.06
CA VAL A 278 -3.79 -33.38 -8.47
C VAL A 278 -3.64 -32.31 -9.56
N GLY A 279 -4.14 -31.11 -9.28
CA GLY A 279 -3.99 -29.94 -10.14
C GLY A 279 -2.62 -29.26 -9.98
N ALA A 280 -2.53 -28.00 -10.38
CA ALA A 280 -1.31 -27.25 -10.29
C ALA A 280 -0.79 -27.14 -8.85
N THR A 281 0.50 -27.39 -8.67
CA THR A 281 1.17 -27.30 -7.36
C THR A 281 2.19 -26.16 -7.37
N ARG A 282 2.35 -25.50 -6.24
CA ARG A 282 3.40 -24.49 -6.06
C ARG A 282 4.73 -25.19 -5.85
N PRO A 283 5.79 -24.89 -6.65
CA PRO A 283 7.07 -25.63 -6.59
C PRO A 283 7.72 -25.67 -5.20
N ASP A 284 7.59 -24.56 -4.44
CA ASP A 284 8.18 -24.42 -3.10
C ASP A 284 7.14 -24.62 -1.98
N GLY A 285 5.97 -25.17 -2.30
CA GLY A 285 4.85 -25.32 -1.37
C GLY A 285 4.84 -26.64 -0.63
N ALA A 286 4.02 -26.73 0.43
CA ALA A 286 3.85 -27.94 1.25
C ALA A 286 3.35 -29.14 0.43
N VAL A 287 2.52 -28.92 -0.60
CA VAL A 287 2.04 -29.97 -1.51
C VAL A 287 3.18 -30.59 -2.28
N ALA A 288 4.02 -29.77 -2.93
CA ALA A 288 5.21 -30.28 -3.66
C ALA A 288 6.22 -30.93 -2.71
N ALA A 289 6.44 -30.35 -1.53
CA ALA A 289 7.34 -30.91 -0.51
C ALA A 289 6.92 -32.29 0.00
N SER A 290 5.62 -32.62 -0.06
CA SER A 290 5.11 -33.95 0.27
C SER A 290 5.42 -35.03 -0.76
N GLY A 291 5.99 -34.64 -1.92
CA GLY A 291 6.29 -35.52 -3.05
C GLY A 291 5.08 -35.81 -3.93
N VAL A 292 4.03 -35.01 -3.82
CA VAL A 292 2.88 -35.00 -4.73
C VAL A 292 3.21 -34.16 -5.95
N ALA A 293 2.96 -34.70 -7.13
CA ALA A 293 3.15 -34.02 -8.40
C ALA A 293 1.81 -33.69 -9.07
N GLU A 294 1.82 -32.66 -9.90
CA GLU A 294 0.70 -32.35 -10.79
C GLU A 294 0.40 -33.54 -11.69
N GLY A 295 -0.90 -33.87 -11.84
CA GLY A 295 -1.37 -35.01 -12.61
C GLY A 295 -1.38 -36.34 -11.88
N ASP A 296 -0.86 -36.40 -10.64
CA ASP A 296 -0.96 -37.62 -9.84
C ASP A 296 -2.42 -38.03 -9.63
N VAL A 297 -2.76 -39.28 -10.00
CA VAL A 297 -4.11 -39.80 -9.83
C VAL A 297 -4.33 -40.19 -8.35
N VAL A 298 -5.40 -39.63 -7.78
CA VAL A 298 -5.77 -39.83 -6.37
C VAL A 298 -6.83 -40.93 -6.30
N THR A 299 -6.55 -41.98 -5.55
CA THR A 299 -7.46 -43.12 -5.36
C THR A 299 -8.18 -43.11 -4.02
N ALA A 300 -7.58 -42.46 -3.00
CA ALA A 300 -8.23 -42.24 -1.72
C ALA A 300 -7.76 -40.92 -1.07
N VAL A 301 -8.61 -40.36 -0.21
CA VAL A 301 -8.31 -39.18 0.61
C VAL A 301 -8.63 -39.51 2.06
N ASN A 302 -7.66 -39.29 2.96
CA ASN A 302 -7.77 -39.65 4.39
C ASN A 302 -8.24 -41.10 4.62
N GLY A 303 -7.71 -42.04 3.80
CA GLY A 303 -8.06 -43.46 3.82
C GLY A 303 -9.46 -43.80 3.30
N ARG A 304 -10.19 -42.83 2.71
CA ARG A 304 -11.49 -43.06 2.09
C ARG A 304 -11.32 -43.10 0.57
N PRO A 305 -11.74 -44.20 -0.11
CA PRO A 305 -11.70 -44.26 -1.56
C PRO A 305 -12.52 -43.13 -2.19
N VAL A 306 -11.98 -42.56 -3.28
CA VAL A 306 -12.63 -41.48 -4.01
C VAL A 306 -12.78 -41.88 -5.50
N ALA A 307 -13.98 -41.74 -6.05
CA ALA A 307 -14.28 -41.94 -7.46
C ALA A 307 -14.50 -40.59 -8.16
N GLY A 308 -14.87 -39.56 -7.41
CA GLY A 308 -15.12 -38.22 -7.92
C GLY A 308 -14.88 -37.13 -6.88
N LEU A 309 -15.04 -35.87 -7.30
CA LEU A 309 -14.74 -34.70 -6.44
C LEU A 309 -15.73 -34.55 -5.27
N ASP A 310 -16.94 -35.09 -5.39
CA ASP A 310 -17.90 -35.06 -4.27
C ASP A 310 -17.41 -35.97 -3.14
N ASP A 311 -16.81 -37.12 -3.47
CA ASP A 311 -16.17 -38.01 -2.51
C ASP A 311 -14.95 -37.33 -1.86
N VAL A 312 -14.14 -36.62 -2.67
CA VAL A 312 -12.99 -35.86 -2.18
C VAL A 312 -13.41 -34.82 -1.16
N ALA A 313 -14.44 -34.01 -1.50
CA ALA A 313 -14.93 -32.98 -0.60
C ALA A 313 -15.40 -33.56 0.74
N ALA A 314 -16.13 -34.66 0.70
CA ALA A 314 -16.61 -35.37 1.89
C ALA A 314 -15.45 -36.00 2.69
N ALA A 315 -14.46 -36.61 2.03
CA ALA A 315 -13.33 -37.25 2.68
C ALA A 315 -12.34 -36.23 3.28
N ALA A 316 -12.07 -35.14 2.60
CA ALA A 316 -11.21 -34.06 3.10
C ALA A 316 -11.84 -33.30 4.27
N ALA A 317 -13.14 -33.00 4.21
CA ALA A 317 -13.88 -32.35 5.32
C ALA A 317 -13.99 -33.24 6.58
N ALA A 318 -13.93 -34.56 6.44
CA ALA A 318 -13.95 -35.49 7.55
C ALA A 318 -12.56 -35.70 8.19
N GLY A 319 -11.49 -35.11 7.64
CA GLY A 319 -10.15 -35.15 8.21
C GLY A 319 -10.05 -34.38 9.53
N VAL A 320 -9.10 -34.75 10.36
CA VAL A 320 -8.83 -34.08 11.65
C VAL A 320 -7.59 -33.23 11.54
N GLY A 321 -7.73 -31.94 11.84
CA GLY A 321 -6.64 -30.98 11.73
C GLY A 321 -6.36 -30.56 10.28
N GLY A 322 -5.18 -30.03 10.03
CA GLY A 322 -4.77 -29.50 8.70
C GLY A 322 -4.00 -30.50 7.84
N VAL A 323 -3.90 -31.77 8.24
CA VAL A 323 -3.18 -32.79 7.46
C VAL A 323 -4.16 -33.53 6.55
N VAL A 324 -3.81 -33.56 5.25
CA VAL A 324 -4.53 -34.33 4.23
C VAL A 324 -3.63 -35.47 3.76
N VAL A 325 -4.19 -36.68 3.74
CA VAL A 325 -3.50 -37.87 3.26
C VAL A 325 -4.09 -38.25 1.92
N LEU A 326 -3.23 -38.34 0.88
CA LEU A 326 -3.61 -38.80 -0.45
C LEU A 326 -3.01 -40.18 -0.72
N ASP A 327 -3.79 -41.10 -1.20
CA ASP A 327 -3.31 -42.34 -1.81
C ASP A 327 -3.22 -42.12 -3.33
N THR A 328 -2.00 -42.24 -3.87
CA THR A 328 -1.70 -42.12 -5.28
C THR A 328 -1.09 -43.42 -5.81
N ALA A 329 -0.91 -43.53 -7.12
CA ALA A 329 -0.17 -44.65 -7.70
C ALA A 329 1.28 -44.79 -7.17
N ALA A 330 1.86 -43.68 -6.69
CA ALA A 330 3.21 -43.62 -6.08
C ALA A 330 3.20 -43.92 -4.57
N GLY A 331 2.04 -44.26 -4.00
CA GLY A 331 1.84 -44.56 -2.57
C GLY A 331 1.18 -43.40 -1.79
N GLU A 332 1.10 -43.61 -0.46
CA GLU A 332 0.52 -42.61 0.48
C GLU A 332 1.39 -41.36 0.55
N ARG A 333 0.75 -40.20 0.51
CA ARG A 333 1.37 -38.87 0.65
C ARG A 333 0.64 -38.08 1.72
N ARG A 334 1.39 -37.55 2.66
CA ARG A 334 0.88 -36.71 3.75
C ARG A 334 1.22 -35.24 3.48
N ILE A 335 0.20 -34.40 3.39
CA ILE A 335 0.31 -32.98 3.11
C ILE A 335 -0.12 -32.23 4.36
N ASP A 336 0.77 -31.45 4.94
CA ASP A 336 0.46 -30.58 6.08
C ASP A 336 0.06 -29.18 5.55
N LEU A 337 -1.20 -28.86 5.70
CA LEU A 337 -1.81 -27.59 5.30
C LEU A 337 -2.07 -26.65 6.50
N GLY A 338 -1.53 -26.99 7.68
CA GLY A 338 -1.61 -26.18 8.89
C GLY A 338 -2.51 -26.77 9.99
N SER A 339 -3.27 -25.93 10.69
CA SER A 339 -4.08 -26.35 11.84
C SER A 339 -5.49 -26.84 11.46
N ALA A 340 -6.00 -26.43 10.33
CA ALA A 340 -7.30 -26.80 9.78
C ALA A 340 -7.32 -26.70 8.26
N VAL A 341 -8.32 -27.31 7.64
CA VAL A 341 -8.58 -27.17 6.20
C VAL A 341 -10.00 -26.73 5.95
N GLU A 342 -10.19 -25.91 4.93
CA GLU A 342 -11.50 -25.58 4.35
C GLU A 342 -11.60 -26.23 2.97
N VAL A 343 -12.73 -26.85 2.68
CA VAL A 343 -12.95 -27.55 1.40
C VAL A 343 -13.98 -26.77 0.59
N THR A 344 -13.59 -26.33 -0.60
CA THR A 344 -14.54 -25.66 -1.50
C THR A 344 -15.50 -26.67 -2.13
N PRO A 345 -16.76 -26.30 -2.38
CA PRO A 345 -17.64 -27.17 -3.15
C PRO A 345 -17.07 -27.37 -4.58
N PRO A 346 -17.31 -28.54 -5.20
CA PRO A 346 -16.91 -28.80 -6.56
C PRO A 346 -17.49 -27.75 -7.52
N SER A 347 -16.64 -27.10 -8.30
CA SER A 347 -17.04 -26.06 -9.24
C SER A 347 -16.35 -26.26 -10.60
N SER A 348 -16.96 -25.76 -11.67
CA SER A 348 -16.34 -25.79 -13.00
C SER A 348 -15.06 -24.96 -13.03
N PHE A 349 -14.03 -25.48 -13.67
CA PHE A 349 -12.71 -24.88 -13.75
C PHE A 349 -12.21 -24.82 -15.19
N PHE A 350 -11.77 -23.64 -15.61
CA PHE A 350 -11.26 -23.39 -16.95
C PHE A 350 -9.72 -23.39 -17.00
N GLY A 351 -9.10 -22.75 -16.04
CA GLY A 351 -7.65 -22.75 -15.88
C GLY A 351 -6.89 -21.63 -16.57
N VAL A 352 -7.41 -20.41 -16.55
CA VAL A 352 -6.71 -19.22 -17.05
C VAL A 352 -6.61 -18.15 -15.96
N GLY A 353 -5.46 -17.44 -15.95
CA GLY A 353 -5.27 -16.18 -15.23
C GLY A 353 -5.57 -14.99 -16.14
N GLN A 354 -5.88 -13.84 -15.54
CA GLN A 354 -6.16 -12.61 -16.30
C GLN A 354 -4.94 -11.69 -16.37
N ALA A 355 -4.75 -11.06 -17.52
CA ALA A 355 -4.02 -9.79 -17.66
C ALA A 355 -5.01 -8.68 -17.96
N ALA A 356 -4.91 -7.57 -17.22
CA ALA A 356 -5.70 -6.40 -17.52
C ALA A 356 -5.20 -5.77 -18.84
N VAL A 357 -6.09 -5.39 -19.72
CA VAL A 357 -5.77 -4.53 -20.85
C VAL A 357 -5.62 -3.11 -20.33
N VAL A 358 -4.44 -2.54 -20.51
CA VAL A 358 -4.12 -1.19 -20.03
C VAL A 358 -4.12 -0.25 -21.22
N GLU A 359 -4.93 0.81 -21.14
CA GLU A 359 -5.00 1.83 -22.19
C GLU A 359 -4.60 3.19 -21.64
N THR A 360 -3.73 3.89 -22.38
CA THR A 360 -3.34 5.27 -22.05
C THR A 360 -4.39 6.23 -22.61
N GLU A 361 -4.68 7.27 -21.85
CA GLU A 361 -5.62 8.30 -22.26
C GLU A 361 -4.88 9.50 -22.87
N ALA A 362 -5.49 10.18 -23.84
CA ALA A 362 -4.95 11.45 -24.31
C ALA A 362 -4.85 12.44 -23.13
N PRO A 363 -3.81 13.32 -23.05
CA PRO A 363 -3.56 14.13 -21.86
C PRO A 363 -4.74 14.98 -21.38
N HIS A 364 -5.55 15.51 -22.30
CA HIS A 364 -6.74 16.28 -21.93
C HIS A 364 -7.88 15.42 -21.37
N VAL A 365 -7.98 14.16 -21.80
CA VAL A 365 -8.95 13.19 -21.26
C VAL A 365 -8.47 12.72 -19.89
N ALA A 366 -7.17 12.42 -19.75
CA ALA A 366 -6.56 12.00 -18.50
C ALA A 366 -6.77 13.00 -17.35
N VAL A 367 -6.79 14.30 -17.63
CA VAL A 367 -7.13 15.32 -16.63
C VAL A 367 -8.58 15.15 -16.13
N GLY A 368 -9.52 14.96 -17.05
CA GLY A 368 -10.94 14.75 -16.69
C GLY A 368 -11.14 13.47 -15.87
N SER A 369 -10.53 12.37 -16.31
CA SER A 369 -10.53 11.07 -15.63
C SER A 369 -9.89 11.16 -14.24
N ALA A 370 -8.76 11.86 -14.12
CA ALA A 370 -8.08 12.07 -12.85
C ALA A 370 -8.94 12.84 -11.84
N VAL A 371 -9.59 13.92 -12.27
CA VAL A 371 -10.50 14.70 -11.41
C VAL A 371 -11.69 13.86 -10.96
N SER A 372 -12.28 13.09 -11.87
CA SER A 372 -13.41 12.20 -11.56
C SER A 372 -13.00 11.11 -10.55
N GLU A 373 -11.89 10.42 -10.80
CA GLU A 373 -11.38 9.35 -9.94
C GLU A 373 -10.97 9.87 -8.56
N PHE A 374 -10.31 11.03 -8.53
CA PHE A 374 -9.98 11.73 -7.28
C PHE A 374 -11.24 12.05 -6.48
N GLY A 375 -12.26 12.65 -7.13
CA GLY A 375 -13.54 12.99 -6.49
C GLY A 375 -14.25 11.74 -5.95
N ARG A 376 -14.26 10.65 -6.72
CA ARG A 376 -14.82 9.36 -6.32
C ARG A 376 -14.11 8.80 -5.09
N THR A 377 -12.77 8.79 -5.11
CA THR A 377 -11.95 8.28 -4.00
C THR A 377 -12.15 9.08 -2.72
N VAL A 378 -12.18 10.41 -2.81
CA VAL A 378 -12.48 11.29 -1.67
C VAL A 378 -13.89 11.03 -1.14
N GLY A 379 -14.89 10.93 -2.03
CA GLY A 379 -16.27 10.64 -1.66
C GLY A 379 -16.40 9.30 -0.92
N LEU A 380 -15.80 8.24 -1.44
CA LEU A 380 -15.80 6.93 -0.79
C LEU A 380 -15.06 6.94 0.56
N SER A 381 -13.95 7.68 0.66
CA SER A 381 -13.22 7.82 1.92
C SER A 381 -14.06 8.53 2.98
N VAL A 382 -14.72 9.61 2.61
CA VAL A 382 -15.63 10.34 3.54
C VAL A 382 -16.81 9.47 3.95
N ALA A 383 -17.41 8.74 3.00
CA ALA A 383 -18.51 7.81 3.30
C ALA A 383 -18.05 6.67 4.23
N GLY A 384 -16.86 6.09 3.97
CA GLY A 384 -16.28 5.04 4.82
C GLY A 384 -16.02 5.52 6.25
N VAL A 385 -15.42 6.71 6.39
CA VAL A 385 -15.24 7.33 7.72
C VAL A 385 -16.58 7.60 8.39
N GLY A 386 -17.56 8.10 7.64
CA GLY A 386 -18.92 8.32 8.16
C GLY A 386 -19.58 7.04 8.64
N GLN A 387 -19.45 5.94 7.89
CA GLN A 387 -19.94 4.62 8.29
C GLN A 387 -19.21 4.08 9.53
N PHE A 388 -17.89 4.23 9.59
CA PHE A 388 -17.11 3.81 10.76
C PHE A 388 -17.48 4.58 12.03
N LEU A 389 -17.69 5.90 11.90
CA LEU A 389 -18.08 6.77 13.03
C LEU A 389 -19.56 6.65 13.41
N TRP A 390 -20.37 5.92 12.62
CA TRP A 390 -21.77 5.69 12.97
C TRP A 390 -21.86 4.92 14.30
N PRO A 391 -22.62 5.41 15.30
CA PRO A 391 -22.59 4.86 16.66
C PRO A 391 -22.73 3.34 16.79
N PRO A 392 -23.60 2.64 16.04
CA PRO A 392 -23.67 1.19 16.09
C PRO A 392 -22.37 0.49 15.68
N ASN A 393 -21.73 0.94 14.59
CA ASN A 393 -20.49 0.34 14.06
C ASN A 393 -19.30 0.60 15.00
N LEU A 394 -19.23 1.81 15.55
CA LEU A 394 -18.20 2.20 16.51
C LEU A 394 -18.31 1.38 17.80
N LEU A 395 -19.53 1.17 18.30
CA LEU A 395 -19.79 0.35 19.48
C LEU A 395 -19.40 -1.12 19.23
N GLU A 396 -19.77 -1.68 18.09
CA GLU A 396 -19.36 -3.03 17.68
C GLU A 396 -17.85 -3.18 17.62
N PHE A 397 -17.15 -2.22 17.01
CA PHE A 397 -15.68 -2.20 16.93
C PHE A 397 -15.01 -2.16 18.31
N VAL A 398 -15.55 -1.34 19.25
CA VAL A 398 -14.97 -1.17 20.59
C VAL A 398 -15.32 -2.35 21.51
N THR A 399 -16.49 -2.95 21.34
CA THR A 399 -16.97 -4.02 22.24
C THR A 399 -16.64 -5.43 21.76
N THR A 400 -16.34 -5.61 20.47
CA THR A 400 -15.91 -6.91 19.94
C THR A 400 -14.42 -7.08 20.21
N PRO A 401 -14.00 -7.99 21.12
CA PRO A 401 -12.57 -8.27 21.28
C PRO A 401 -12.03 -8.71 19.93
N ALA A 402 -10.84 -8.20 19.57
CA ALA A 402 -10.16 -8.51 18.32
C ALA A 402 -10.10 -10.04 18.15
N ARG A 403 -11.08 -10.61 17.45
CA ARG A 403 -10.94 -11.95 16.89
C ARG A 403 -9.81 -11.81 15.87
N SER A 404 -8.78 -12.62 16.10
CA SER A 404 -7.67 -12.85 15.18
C SER A 404 -8.14 -12.67 13.73
N ALA A 405 -7.31 -12.01 12.92
CA ALA A 405 -7.57 -11.55 11.56
C ALA A 405 -7.82 -12.71 10.56
N ASP A 406 -8.86 -13.48 10.79
CA ASP A 406 -9.37 -14.57 9.95
C ASP A 406 -10.86 -14.37 9.72
N ARG A 407 -11.21 -13.36 8.94
CA ARG A 407 -12.46 -13.32 8.16
C ARG A 407 -12.66 -11.92 7.58
N ALA A 408 -12.05 -11.67 6.47
CA ALA A 408 -12.61 -10.73 5.50
C ALA A 408 -13.70 -11.47 4.69
N GLU A 409 -14.84 -11.73 5.28
CA GLU A 409 -16.05 -12.01 4.51
C GLU A 409 -16.56 -10.67 3.98
N ALA A 410 -16.51 -10.53 2.63
CA ALA A 410 -17.21 -9.47 1.93
C ALA A 410 -18.71 -9.53 2.31
N PRO A 411 -19.37 -8.38 2.53
CA PRO A 411 -20.81 -8.39 2.79
C PRO A 411 -21.54 -8.87 1.54
N THR A 412 -22.18 -10.01 1.64
CA THR A 412 -23.25 -10.44 0.75
C THR A 412 -24.37 -9.41 0.82
N THR A 413 -24.48 -8.54 -0.18
CA THR A 413 -25.71 -7.80 -0.42
C THR A 413 -26.78 -8.80 -0.89
N ALA A 414 -27.59 -9.24 0.06
CA ALA A 414 -28.86 -9.86 -0.23
C ALA A 414 -29.96 -8.81 0.00
N GLU A 415 -30.80 -8.65 -1.04
CA GLU A 415 -32.19 -8.21 -1.01
C GLU A 415 -32.52 -6.74 -0.62
N GLN A 416 -32.74 -5.87 -1.57
CA GLN A 416 -34.11 -5.49 -2.07
C GLN A 416 -33.97 -4.68 -3.36
#